data_56e38a203d9d129c7aaa32e9114696be
#
_entry.id   56e38a203d9d129c7aaa32e9114696be
#
_cell.length_a   1.000
_cell.length_b   1.000
_cell.length_c   1.000
_cell.angle_alpha   90.00
_cell.angle_beta   90.00
_cell.angle_gamma   90.00
#
_symmetry.space_group_name_H-M   'P 1'
#
loop_
_entity.id
_entity.type
_entity.pdbx_description
1 polymer ?
#
loop_
_entity_poly.entity_id
_entity_poly.type
_entity_poly.pdbx_seq_one_letter_code
_entity_poly.pdbx_strand_id
1 'polypeptide(L)'
;MINNDVLRSIRYMLDLSDQKVIEIAALADPAFVIDRDQVRAMLLRDEDPGYLACSDAVLAHVLDGLIGHLRGREPGKPPRPVESRISNNL
;
A
#
# COMPACT_ATOMS: atom_id res chain seq x y z
N MET A 1 -12.22 2.28 13.52
CA MET A 1 -11.00 2.56 12.73
C MET A 1 -11.41 2.84 11.30
N ILE A 2 -10.92 3.94 10.74
CA ILE A 2 -11.24 4.30 9.36
C ILE A 2 -10.07 3.96 8.45
N ASN A 3 -10.33 4.01 7.15
CA ASN A 3 -9.31 3.63 6.15
C ASN A 3 -8.01 4.43 6.30
N ASN A 4 -8.11 5.69 6.67
CA ASN A 4 -6.93 6.52 6.88
C ASN A 4 -6.06 6.01 8.02
N ASP A 5 -6.69 5.48 9.08
CA ASP A 5 -5.94 4.91 10.19
C ASP A 5 -5.20 3.64 9.76
N VAL A 6 -5.84 2.83 8.92
CA VAL A 6 -5.22 1.63 8.40
C VAL A 6 -4.01 2.00 7.54
N LEU A 7 -4.18 2.99 6.66
CA LEU A 7 -3.10 3.43 5.79
C LEU A 7 -1.92 3.97 6.59
N ARG A 8 -2.19 4.80 7.60
CA ARG A 8 -1.13 5.33 8.46
C ARG A 8 -0.41 4.22 9.21
N SER A 9 -1.16 3.24 9.68
CA SER A 9 -0.56 2.11 10.42
C SER A 9 0.36 1.30 9.53
N ILE A 10 -0.06 1.02 8.31
CA ILE A 10 0.76 0.28 7.35
C ILE A 10 2.03 1.05 7.04
N ARG A 11 1.90 2.35 6.77
CA ARG A 11 3.05 3.17 6.44
C ARG A 11 4.05 3.18 7.60
N TYR A 12 3.55 3.32 8.83
CA TYR A 12 4.41 3.38 10.00
C TYR A 12 5.10 2.04 10.26
N MET A 13 4.33 0.96 10.24
CA MET A 13 4.88 -0.36 10.56
C MET A 13 5.93 -0.83 9.56
N LEU A 14 5.75 -0.47 8.29
CA LEU A 14 6.65 -0.91 7.24
C LEU A 14 7.64 0.17 6.82
N ASP A 15 7.60 1.32 7.51
CA ASP A 15 8.51 2.44 7.25
C ASP A 15 8.51 2.84 5.77
N LEU A 16 7.32 3.05 5.23
CA LEU A 16 7.18 3.38 3.82
C LEU A 16 7.20 4.89 3.61
N SER A 17 7.86 5.34 2.55
CA SER A 17 7.79 6.73 2.15
C SER A 17 6.51 6.96 1.35
N ASP A 18 6.15 8.23 1.14
CA ASP A 18 5.00 8.57 0.32
C ASP A 18 5.14 7.98 -1.08
N GLN A 19 6.33 8.07 -1.64
CA GLN A 19 6.59 7.53 -2.96
C GLN A 19 6.43 6.02 -3.00
N LYS A 20 6.85 5.34 -1.94
CA LYS A 20 6.72 3.88 -1.89
C LYS A 20 5.25 3.47 -1.81
N VAL A 21 4.42 4.23 -1.12
CA VAL A 21 2.99 3.96 -1.07
C VAL A 21 2.39 4.07 -2.47
N ILE A 22 2.79 5.09 -3.23
CA ILE A 22 2.32 5.27 -4.61
C ILE A 22 2.73 4.08 -5.48
N GLU A 23 3.97 3.65 -5.35
CA GLU A 23 4.49 2.52 -6.11
C GLU A 23 3.76 1.23 -5.78
N ILE A 24 3.51 1.01 -4.50
CA ILE A 24 2.82 -0.18 -4.05
C ILE A 24 1.39 -0.22 -4.58
N ALA A 25 0.69 0.90 -4.56
CA ALA A 25 -0.67 0.97 -5.09
C ALA A 25 -0.69 0.64 -6.58
N ALA A 26 0.34 1.03 -7.31
CA ALA A 26 0.42 0.77 -8.74
C ALA A 26 0.82 -0.67 -9.07
N LEU A 27 1.32 -1.43 -8.12
CA LEU A 27 1.71 -2.82 -8.39
C LEU A 27 0.51 -3.69 -8.75
N ALA A 28 -0.60 -3.48 -8.08
CA ALA A 28 -1.79 -4.27 -8.36
C ALA A 28 -2.45 -3.83 -9.67
N ASP A 29 -2.39 -2.56 -9.96
CA ASP A 29 -3.02 -2.00 -11.17
C ASP A 29 -2.21 -0.79 -11.63
N PRO A 30 -1.37 -0.94 -12.64
CA PRO A 30 -0.54 0.18 -13.10
C PRO A 30 -1.33 1.37 -13.61
N ALA A 31 -2.60 1.19 -13.95
CA ALA A 31 -3.44 2.30 -14.38
C ALA A 31 -3.99 3.11 -13.20
N PHE A 32 -3.86 2.58 -11.98
CA PHE A 32 -4.33 3.27 -10.79
C PHE A 32 -3.22 4.19 -10.30
N VAL A 33 -3.40 5.49 -10.48
CA VAL A 33 -2.38 6.47 -10.11
C VAL A 33 -2.92 7.40 -9.04
N ILE A 34 -2.18 7.53 -7.95
CA ILE A 34 -2.45 8.55 -6.95
C ILE A 34 -1.21 9.40 -6.85
N ASP A 35 -1.38 10.70 -6.63
CA ASP A 35 -0.22 11.57 -6.57
C ASP A 35 0.24 11.75 -5.12
N ARG A 36 1.42 12.36 -4.97
CA ARG A 36 2.02 12.54 -3.67
C ARG A 36 1.18 13.42 -2.75
N ASP A 37 0.54 14.44 -3.32
CA ASP A 37 -0.29 15.33 -2.52
C ASP A 37 -1.49 14.59 -1.95
N GLN A 38 -2.08 13.70 -2.74
CA GLN A 38 -3.19 12.88 -2.26
C GLN A 38 -2.75 11.95 -1.13
N VAL A 39 -1.59 11.30 -1.28
CA VAL A 39 -1.07 10.43 -0.23
C VAL A 39 -0.83 11.23 1.05
N ARG A 40 -0.20 12.39 0.92
CA ARG A 40 0.06 13.23 2.07
C ARG A 40 -1.21 13.64 2.77
N ALA A 41 -2.22 14.04 1.99
CA ALA A 41 -3.48 14.48 2.55
C ALA A 41 -4.19 13.34 3.29
N MET A 42 -4.09 12.13 2.77
CA MET A 42 -4.69 10.96 3.42
C MET A 42 -3.94 10.52 4.68
N LEU A 43 -2.70 10.95 4.83
CA LEU A 43 -1.91 10.63 6.02
C LEU A 43 -2.04 11.69 7.12
N LEU A 44 -2.70 12.79 6.84
CA LEU A 44 -2.97 13.82 7.85
C LEU A 44 -4.05 13.31 8.81
N ARG A 45 -4.17 14.00 9.94
CA ARG A 45 -5.26 13.73 10.86
C ARG A 45 -6.51 14.42 10.38
N ASP A 46 -7.67 13.91 10.78
CA ASP A 46 -8.92 14.44 10.30
C ASP A 46 -9.19 15.89 10.74
N GLU A 47 -8.50 16.37 11.76
CA GLU A 47 -8.66 17.76 12.17
C GLU A 47 -7.69 18.69 11.43
N ASP A 48 -6.75 18.17 10.66
CA ASP A 48 -5.76 18.99 9.96
C ASP A 48 -6.35 19.59 8.69
N PRO A 49 -6.00 20.83 8.34
CA PRO A 49 -6.43 21.39 7.07
C PRO A 49 -5.85 20.56 5.90
N GLY A 50 -6.65 20.33 4.90
CA GLY A 50 -6.20 19.56 3.75
C GLY A 50 -6.37 18.07 3.87
N TYR A 51 -6.91 17.59 4.98
CA TYR A 51 -7.18 16.17 5.16
C TYR A 51 -8.07 15.64 4.05
N LEU A 52 -7.73 14.45 3.56
CA LEU A 52 -8.50 13.77 2.53
C LEU A 52 -8.83 12.37 3.03
N ALA A 53 -10.10 12.00 2.96
CA ALA A 53 -10.52 10.66 3.37
C ALA A 53 -10.04 9.62 2.35
N CYS A 54 -9.46 8.53 2.85
CA CYS A 54 -9.00 7.44 2.02
C CYS A 54 -10.21 6.58 1.63
N SER A 55 -10.50 6.47 0.35
CA SER A 55 -11.63 5.68 -0.11
C SER A 55 -11.33 4.19 0.01
N ASP A 56 -12.38 3.39 -0.03
CA ASP A 56 -12.21 1.93 -0.02
C ASP A 56 -11.42 1.47 -1.23
N ALA A 57 -11.62 2.10 -2.39
CA ALA A 57 -10.90 1.74 -3.60
C ALA A 57 -9.39 1.98 -3.45
N VAL A 58 -9.01 3.12 -2.89
CA VAL A 58 -7.60 3.43 -2.67
C VAL A 58 -7.00 2.44 -1.69
N LEU A 59 -7.67 2.18 -0.58
CA LEU A 59 -7.14 1.25 0.41
C LEU A 59 -7.01 -0.16 -0.19
N ALA A 60 -7.99 -0.59 -0.98
CA ALA A 60 -7.93 -1.90 -1.61
C ALA A 60 -6.73 -2.03 -2.54
N HIS A 61 -6.45 -1.00 -3.34
CA HIS A 61 -5.29 -1.01 -4.22
C HIS A 61 -3.98 -1.07 -3.44
N VAL A 62 -3.91 -0.31 -2.35
CA VAL A 62 -2.71 -0.33 -1.51
C VAL A 62 -2.52 -1.71 -0.89
N LEU A 63 -3.59 -2.31 -0.38
CA LEU A 63 -3.49 -3.63 0.24
C LEU A 63 -3.12 -4.71 -0.77
N ASP A 64 -3.72 -4.69 -1.95
CA ASP A 64 -3.40 -5.65 -3.00
C ASP A 64 -1.95 -5.49 -3.45
N GLY A 65 -1.51 -4.26 -3.64
CA GLY A 65 -0.14 -3.99 -4.00
C GLY A 65 0.84 -4.41 -2.91
N LEU A 66 0.45 -4.23 -1.66
CA LEU A 66 1.26 -4.60 -0.53
C LEU A 66 1.49 -6.11 -0.48
N ILE A 67 0.47 -6.89 -0.76
CA ILE A 67 0.60 -8.33 -0.82
C ILE A 67 1.67 -8.70 -1.85
N GLY A 68 1.61 -8.10 -3.04
CA GLY A 68 2.60 -8.35 -4.07
C GLY A 68 3.99 -7.91 -3.66
N HIS A 69 4.08 -6.74 -3.01
CA HIS A 69 5.35 -6.20 -2.54
C HIS A 69 6.00 -7.11 -1.50
N LEU A 70 5.21 -7.57 -0.54
CA LEU A 70 5.72 -8.43 0.53
C LEU A 70 6.12 -9.81 0.03
N ARG A 71 5.54 -10.24 -1.08
CA ARG A 71 5.92 -11.51 -1.70
C ARG A 71 7.14 -11.36 -2.59
N GLY A 72 7.70 -10.18 -2.70
CA GLY A 72 8.86 -9.94 -3.55
C GLY A 72 8.52 -9.92 -5.02
N ARG A 73 7.23 -9.70 -5.38
CA ARG A 73 6.81 -9.68 -6.76
C ARG A 73 7.17 -8.35 -7.38
N GLU A 74 7.74 -8.38 -8.54
CA GLU A 74 8.08 -7.18 -9.27
C GLU A 74 7.56 -7.27 -10.68
N PRO A 75 7.34 -6.14 -11.35
CA PRO A 75 6.88 -6.16 -12.74
C PRO A 75 7.84 -6.96 -13.60
N GLY A 76 7.29 -7.87 -14.40
CA GLY A 76 8.10 -8.66 -15.31
C GLY A 76 8.77 -9.88 -14.70
N LYS A 77 8.61 -10.10 -13.39
CA LYS A 77 9.21 -11.28 -12.77
C LYS A 77 8.13 -12.24 -12.30
N PRO A 78 8.39 -13.52 -12.35
CA PRO A 78 7.41 -14.48 -11.85
C PRO A 78 7.32 -14.41 -10.33
N PRO A 79 6.17 -14.73 -9.77
CA PRO A 79 6.03 -14.74 -8.31
C PRO A 79 6.87 -15.87 -7.72
N ARG A 80 7.29 -15.69 -6.48
CA ARG A 80 8.04 -16.72 -5.79
C ARG A 80 7.13 -17.89 -5.46
N PRO A 81 7.68 -19.10 -5.45
CA PRO A 81 6.90 -20.27 -5.06
C PRO A 81 6.43 -20.13 -3.61
N VAL A 82 5.17 -20.35 -3.40
CA VAL A 82 4.59 -20.21 -2.08
C VAL A 82 5.13 -21.26 -1.13
N GLU A 83 5.28 -22.43 -1.62
CA GLU A 83 5.73 -23.52 -0.76
C GLU A 83 7.11 -23.26 -0.21
N SER A 84 7.90 -22.44 -0.85
CA SER A 84 9.23 -22.18 -0.31
C SER A 84 9.16 -21.38 0.96
N ARG A 85 8.02 -20.79 1.27
CA ARG A 85 7.87 -20.08 2.52
C ARG A 85 7.11 -20.85 3.51
N ILE A 86 6.22 -21.72 3.07
CA ILE A 86 5.37 -22.34 4.00
C ILE A 86 5.92 -23.59 4.52
N SER A 87 6.45 -24.35 3.63
CA SER A 87 6.85 -25.67 4.03
C SER A 87 7.94 -25.65 5.02
N ASN A 88 8.57 -24.59 5.07
CA ASN A 88 9.56 -24.60 5.95
C ASN A 88 9.16 -24.33 7.15
N ASN A 89 8.20 -24.00 7.31
CA ASN A 89 7.82 -23.73 8.45
C ASN A 89 7.20 -24.61 8.98
N LEU A 90 7.18 -25.14 8.59
CA LEU A 90 6.61 -25.94 9.20
C LEU A 90 7.25 -26.77 9.57
#